data_3864f27e8ff469826da89f6ed34d524d
#
_entry.id   3864f27e8ff469826da89f6ed34d524d
#
_cell.length_a   1.000
_cell.length_b   1.000
_cell.length_c   1.000
_cell.angle_alpha   90.00
_cell.angle_beta   90.00
_cell.angle_gamma   90.00
#
_symmetry.space_group_name_H-M   'P 1'
#
loop_
_entity.id
_entity.type
_entity.pdbx_description
1 polymer ?
#
loop_
_entity_poly.entity_id
_entity_poly.type
_entity_poly.pdbx_seq_one_letter_code
_entity_poly.pdbx_strand_id
1 'polypeptide(L)'
;DLAFSAANTAQKLAIDVLPVEEGWQDNAGDRFHEYMGEECELIEDNRRLSKIRGVLAKMKKANGLDGIFSVYLIKDKENNAFSSVGGRLYLTTGMLKFLRNDDELAWVLGHEMAHLTCGHCDRKAKMLHLAGGFGDIVETGASVGLMLTAPFGQGDEYEADSKGRQYAKDAGYDPGAAVEVLRRFKQDEGAYDDLEKMFRSHPFSE
;
A
#
# COMPACT_ATOMS: atom_id res chain seq x y z
N ASP A 1 -0.76 -27.44 -0.34
CA ASP A 1 -0.05 -26.75 -0.14
C ASP A 1 0.82 -26.33 1.06
N LEU A 2 1.09 -27.24 2.02
CA LEU A 2 2.08 -27.03 3.09
C LEU A 2 3.50 -26.78 2.53
N ALA A 3 3.88 -27.43 1.44
CA ALA A 3 5.20 -27.26 0.81
C ALA A 3 5.34 -25.88 0.15
N PHE A 4 4.28 -25.37 -0.49
CA PHE A 4 4.26 -24.04 -1.09
C PHE A 4 4.31 -22.96 0.00
N SER A 5 3.55 -23.13 1.08
CA SER A 5 3.58 -22.24 2.23
C SER A 5 4.95 -22.19 2.90
N ALA A 6 5.60 -23.34 3.09
CA ALA A 6 6.93 -23.44 3.68
C ALA A 6 8.02 -22.78 2.80
N ALA A 7 7.94 -22.98 1.47
CA ALA A 7 8.88 -22.36 0.51
C ALA A 7 8.74 -20.84 0.51
N ASN A 8 7.50 -20.32 0.52
CA ASN A 8 7.22 -18.89 0.58
C ASN A 8 7.72 -18.26 1.89
N THR A 9 7.52 -18.97 3.01
CA THR A 9 8.01 -18.52 4.32
C THR A 9 9.55 -18.49 4.36
N ALA A 10 10.21 -19.52 3.81
CA ALA A 10 11.67 -19.56 3.75
C ALA A 10 12.25 -18.45 2.88
N GLN A 11 11.60 -18.14 1.75
CA GLN A 11 12.00 -17.04 0.87
C GLN A 11 11.83 -15.68 1.57
N LYS A 12 10.73 -15.46 2.27
CA LYS A 12 10.50 -14.23 3.05
C LYS A 12 11.60 -14.05 4.11
N LEU A 13 11.88 -15.10 4.90
CA LEU A 13 12.94 -15.07 5.91
C LEU A 13 14.32 -14.79 5.30
N ALA A 14 14.62 -15.35 4.14
CA ALA A 14 15.90 -15.12 3.47
C ALA A 14 16.06 -13.64 3.03
N ILE A 15 14.98 -12.99 2.58
CA ILE A 15 15.00 -11.58 2.20
C ILE A 15 15.07 -10.67 3.43
N ASP A 16 14.36 -11.02 4.50
CA ASP A 16 14.32 -10.23 5.73
C ASP A 16 15.72 -10.12 6.40
N VAL A 17 16.54 -11.15 6.31
CA VAL A 17 17.90 -11.17 6.88
C VAL A 17 18.97 -10.54 5.97
N LEU A 18 18.63 -10.11 4.76
CA LEU A 18 19.60 -9.44 3.89
C LEU A 18 20.07 -8.15 4.53
N PRO A 19 21.39 -7.92 4.60
CA PRO A 19 21.92 -6.70 5.17
C PRO A 19 21.56 -5.50 4.26
N VAL A 20 21.02 -4.46 4.87
CA VAL A 20 20.83 -3.15 4.26
C VAL A 20 21.46 -2.10 5.17
N GLU A 21 21.87 -0.98 4.59
CA GLU A 21 22.43 0.12 5.36
C GLU A 21 21.39 0.73 6.31
N GLU A 22 21.84 1.23 7.46
CA GLU A 22 20.97 1.95 8.40
C GLU A 22 20.31 3.16 7.70
N GLY A 23 18.99 3.32 7.91
CA GLY A 23 18.23 4.38 7.23
C GLY A 23 17.90 4.11 5.77
N TRP A 24 18.19 2.91 5.25
CA TRP A 24 17.94 2.56 3.85
C TRP A 24 16.44 2.73 3.47
N GLN A 25 15.53 2.32 4.35
CA GLN A 25 14.08 2.44 4.09
C GLN A 25 13.67 3.90 3.94
N ASP A 26 14.18 4.77 4.79
CA ASP A 26 13.85 6.20 4.75
C ASP A 26 14.40 6.83 3.48
N ASN A 27 15.67 6.56 3.13
CA ASN A 27 16.28 7.05 1.91
C ASN A 27 15.56 6.56 0.65
N ALA A 28 15.21 5.27 0.58
CA ALA A 28 14.48 4.71 -0.54
C ALA A 28 13.06 5.31 -0.63
N GLY A 29 12.41 5.52 0.51
CA GLY A 29 11.10 6.16 0.58
C GLY A 29 11.15 7.63 0.16
N ASP A 30 12.17 8.39 0.57
CA ASP A 30 12.34 9.79 0.17
C ASP A 30 12.51 9.93 -1.34
N ARG A 31 13.40 9.14 -1.95
CA ARG A 31 13.60 9.13 -3.40
C ARG A 31 12.35 8.71 -4.17
N PHE A 32 11.62 7.72 -3.65
CA PHE A 32 10.32 7.33 -4.23
C PHE A 32 9.34 8.50 -4.19
N HIS A 33 9.30 9.23 -3.08
CA HIS A 33 8.41 10.38 -2.93
C HIS A 33 8.78 11.55 -3.85
N GLU A 34 10.07 11.83 -4.00
CA GLU A 34 10.58 12.83 -4.95
C GLU A 34 10.15 12.49 -6.38
N TYR A 35 10.36 11.24 -6.81
CA TYR A 35 9.90 10.78 -8.11
C TYR A 35 8.38 10.92 -8.29
N MET A 36 7.59 10.57 -7.26
CA MET A 36 6.13 10.75 -7.32
C MET A 36 5.75 12.23 -7.43
N GLY A 37 6.52 13.13 -6.84
CA GLY A 37 6.32 14.58 -6.98
C GLY A 37 6.67 15.13 -8.36
N GLU A 38 7.59 14.48 -9.07
CA GLU A 38 7.97 14.84 -10.45
C GLU A 38 6.98 14.30 -11.48
N GLU A 39 6.52 13.07 -11.31
CA GLU A 39 5.66 12.38 -12.28
C GLU A 39 4.16 12.59 -12.04
N CYS A 40 3.77 12.93 -10.82
CA CYS A 40 2.36 13.05 -10.42
C CYS A 40 2.08 14.41 -9.77
N GLU A 41 0.89 14.95 -10.03
CA GLU A 41 0.42 16.13 -9.30
C GLU A 41 -0.04 15.72 -7.88
N LEU A 42 0.78 16.00 -6.87
CA LEU A 42 0.41 15.83 -5.48
C LEU A 42 -0.50 16.98 -5.03
N ILE A 43 -1.64 16.64 -4.43
CA ILE A 43 -2.63 17.63 -3.99
C ILE A 43 -2.39 18.01 -2.54
N GLU A 44 -2.20 19.29 -2.28
CA GLU A 44 -2.13 19.89 -0.95
C GLU A 44 -3.50 20.44 -0.46
N ASP A 45 -4.60 19.84 -0.90
CA ASP A 45 -5.94 20.22 -0.44
C ASP A 45 -6.11 19.87 1.04
N ASN A 46 -5.98 20.86 1.87
CA ASN A 46 -6.03 20.72 3.33
C ASN A 46 -7.34 20.06 3.82
N ARG A 47 -8.47 20.26 3.15
CA ARG A 47 -9.75 19.69 3.59
C ARG A 47 -9.81 18.17 3.34
N ARG A 48 -9.43 17.74 2.11
CA ARG A 48 -9.43 16.31 1.74
C ARG A 48 -8.37 15.54 2.52
N LEU A 49 -7.17 16.07 2.59
CA LEU A 49 -6.08 15.50 3.36
C LEU A 49 -6.38 15.46 4.86
N SER A 50 -7.04 16.48 5.42
CA SER A 50 -7.47 16.47 6.82
C SER A 50 -8.42 15.32 7.13
N LYS A 51 -9.36 15.02 6.22
CA LYS A 51 -10.25 13.86 6.37
C LYS A 51 -9.45 12.55 6.38
N ILE A 52 -8.60 12.34 5.39
CA ILE A 52 -7.78 11.12 5.28
C ILE A 52 -6.86 10.98 6.48
N ARG A 53 -6.17 12.06 6.86
CA ARG A 53 -5.27 12.10 8.02
C ARG A 53 -6.02 11.85 9.34
N GLY A 54 -7.25 12.31 9.46
CA GLY A 54 -8.11 12.05 10.62
C GLY A 54 -8.44 10.59 10.81
N VAL A 55 -8.84 9.89 9.72
CA VAL A 55 -9.09 8.45 9.74
C VAL A 55 -7.80 7.69 10.04
N LEU A 56 -6.71 8.01 9.35
CA LEU A 56 -5.40 7.39 9.57
C LEU A 56 -4.90 7.57 11.01
N ALA A 57 -5.00 8.77 11.56
CA ALA A 57 -4.58 9.05 12.94
C ALA A 57 -5.36 8.24 13.97
N LYS A 58 -6.70 8.12 13.78
CA LYS A 58 -7.55 7.28 14.62
C LYS A 58 -7.14 5.81 14.56
N MET A 59 -6.86 5.30 13.36
CA MET A 59 -6.40 3.92 13.17
C MET A 59 -5.04 3.67 13.79
N LYS A 60 -4.09 4.58 13.57
CA LYS A 60 -2.75 4.53 14.17
C LYS A 60 -2.83 4.45 15.69
N LYS A 61 -3.58 5.37 16.30
CA LYS A 61 -3.74 5.42 17.75
C LYS A 61 -4.37 4.16 18.32
N ALA A 62 -5.42 3.63 17.67
CA ALA A 62 -6.11 2.43 18.13
C ALA A 62 -5.23 1.17 18.09
N ASN A 63 -4.25 1.16 17.19
CA ASN A 63 -3.38 0.00 16.93
C ASN A 63 -1.95 0.17 17.45
N GLY A 64 -1.65 1.23 18.19
CA GLY A 64 -0.31 1.48 18.73
C GLY A 64 0.76 1.73 17.66
N LEU A 65 0.37 2.32 16.53
CA LEU A 65 1.23 2.53 15.35
C LEU A 65 1.64 4.01 15.19
N ASP A 66 1.83 4.71 16.27
CA ASP A 66 2.18 6.14 16.26
C ASP A 66 3.55 6.37 15.58
N GLY A 67 3.60 7.40 14.74
CA GLY A 67 4.85 7.91 14.18
C GLY A 67 5.26 7.39 12.78
N ILE A 68 4.70 6.29 12.28
CA ILE A 68 5.29 5.55 11.15
C ILE A 68 4.73 5.97 9.78
N PHE A 69 3.55 6.59 9.68
CA PHE A 69 2.86 6.74 8.39
C PHE A 69 2.60 8.19 7.99
N SER A 70 2.88 8.47 6.72
CA SER A 70 2.46 9.70 6.03
C SER A 70 1.50 9.34 4.90
N VAL A 71 0.51 10.21 4.62
CA VAL A 71 -0.44 10.00 3.53
C VAL A 71 -0.44 11.16 2.57
N TYR A 72 -0.45 10.84 1.29
CA TYR A 72 -0.42 11.75 0.15
C TYR A 72 -1.61 11.51 -0.77
N LEU A 73 -2.10 12.57 -1.41
CA LEU A 73 -3.20 12.52 -2.35
C LEU A 73 -2.68 12.88 -3.75
N ILE A 74 -2.84 11.96 -4.70
CA ILE A 74 -2.45 12.12 -6.09
C ILE A 74 -3.66 12.55 -6.91
N LYS A 75 -3.48 13.54 -7.78
CA LYS A 75 -4.51 13.93 -8.76
C LYS A 75 -4.55 12.93 -9.89
N ASP A 76 -5.34 11.91 -9.71
CA ASP A 76 -5.63 10.90 -10.71
C ASP A 76 -7.10 10.51 -10.62
N LYS A 77 -7.72 10.23 -11.78
CA LYS A 77 -9.11 9.79 -11.87
C LYS A 77 -9.29 8.29 -11.62
N GLU A 78 -8.24 7.50 -11.77
CA GLU A 78 -8.26 6.07 -11.52
C GLU A 78 -8.48 5.78 -10.03
N ASN A 79 -9.16 4.67 -9.73
CA ASN A 79 -9.45 4.27 -8.35
C ASN A 79 -8.27 3.44 -7.83
N ASN A 80 -7.26 4.10 -7.27
CA ASN A 80 -6.06 3.43 -6.79
C ASN A 80 -5.60 3.95 -5.42
N ALA A 81 -5.00 3.05 -4.64
CA ALA A 81 -4.25 3.33 -3.43
C ALA A 81 -3.05 2.37 -3.38
N PHE A 82 -1.95 2.81 -2.81
CA PHE A 82 -0.78 1.97 -2.63
C PHE A 82 0.12 2.51 -1.51
N SER A 83 0.94 1.64 -0.98
CA SER A 83 1.96 1.96 0.01
C SER A 83 3.37 1.75 -0.55
N SER A 84 4.32 2.52 -0.03
CA SER A 84 5.73 2.38 -0.38
C SER A 84 6.62 2.35 0.86
N VAL A 85 7.85 1.89 0.66
CA VAL A 85 8.89 1.88 1.69
C VAL A 85 9.04 3.26 2.36
N GLY A 86 9.44 3.30 3.61
CA GLY A 86 9.53 4.54 4.40
C GLY A 86 8.19 5.04 4.94
N GLY A 87 7.18 4.15 5.04
CA GLY A 87 5.91 4.45 5.71
C GLY A 87 4.99 5.41 4.96
N ARG A 88 5.02 5.41 3.63
CA ARG A 88 4.22 6.32 2.81
C ARG A 88 3.03 5.64 2.17
N LEU A 89 1.86 6.26 2.32
CA LEU A 89 0.60 5.84 1.69
C LEU A 89 0.19 6.88 0.65
N TYR A 90 -0.26 6.40 -0.48
CA TYR A 90 -0.74 7.23 -1.59
C TYR A 90 -2.17 6.84 -1.93
N LEU A 91 -3.04 7.83 -2.08
CA LEU A 91 -4.40 7.66 -2.58
C LEU A 91 -4.58 8.55 -3.81
N THR A 92 -5.37 8.08 -4.76
CA THR A 92 -5.79 8.92 -5.89
C THR A 92 -7.07 9.68 -5.56
N THR A 93 -7.28 10.79 -6.26
CA THR A 93 -8.57 11.51 -6.17
C THR A 93 -9.74 10.68 -6.69
N GLY A 94 -9.49 9.74 -7.60
CA GLY A 94 -10.47 8.76 -8.07
C GLY A 94 -10.92 7.87 -6.92
N MET A 95 -9.97 7.20 -6.25
CA MET A 95 -10.27 6.35 -5.09
C MET A 95 -11.05 7.13 -4.02
N LEU A 96 -10.60 8.34 -3.67
CA LEU A 96 -11.28 9.14 -2.66
C LEU A 96 -12.73 9.51 -3.04
N LYS A 97 -13.02 9.68 -4.34
CA LYS A 97 -14.40 9.90 -4.83
C LYS A 97 -15.23 8.61 -4.84
N PHE A 98 -14.60 7.49 -5.12
CA PHE A 98 -15.25 6.20 -5.19
C PHE A 98 -15.73 5.73 -3.80
N LEU A 99 -14.95 6.02 -2.76
CA LEU A 99 -15.27 5.70 -1.37
C LEU A 99 -16.38 6.61 -0.83
N ARG A 100 -17.40 6.03 -0.21
CA ARG A 100 -18.64 6.70 0.20
C ARG A 100 -18.63 7.23 1.63
N ASN A 101 -17.86 6.59 2.50
CA ASN A 101 -17.82 6.91 3.94
C ASN A 101 -16.43 6.63 4.53
N ASP A 102 -16.30 6.90 5.83
CA ASP A 102 -15.04 6.72 6.54
C ASP A 102 -14.71 5.25 6.83
N ASP A 103 -15.71 4.36 6.88
CA ASP A 103 -15.49 2.92 7.06
C ASP A 103 -14.79 2.32 5.82
N GLU A 104 -15.25 2.71 4.62
CA GLU A 104 -14.63 2.30 3.37
C GLU A 104 -13.20 2.87 3.23
N LEU A 105 -13.01 4.14 3.60
CA LEU A 105 -11.68 4.76 3.63
C LEU A 105 -10.76 4.07 4.64
N ALA A 106 -11.26 3.70 5.81
CA ALA A 106 -10.51 3.00 6.83
C ALA A 106 -10.09 1.60 6.37
N TRP A 107 -10.95 0.90 5.61
CA TRP A 107 -10.57 -0.38 5.02
C TRP A 107 -9.39 -0.24 4.05
N VAL A 108 -9.45 0.71 3.09
CA VAL A 108 -8.37 0.94 2.13
C VAL A 108 -7.07 1.33 2.85
N LEU A 109 -7.15 2.29 3.77
CA LEU A 109 -5.98 2.71 4.55
C LEU A 109 -5.43 1.57 5.41
N GLY A 110 -6.31 0.74 5.98
CA GLY A 110 -5.92 -0.42 6.79
C GLY A 110 -5.16 -1.45 5.99
N HIS A 111 -5.60 -1.74 4.77
CA HIS A 111 -4.91 -2.64 3.84
C HIS A 111 -3.50 -2.13 3.53
N GLU A 112 -3.37 -0.87 3.16
CA GLU A 112 -2.08 -0.24 2.88
C GLU A 112 -1.16 -0.17 4.11
N MET A 113 -1.72 0.16 5.29
CA MET A 113 -0.99 0.11 6.55
C MET A 113 -0.46 -1.30 6.85
N ALA A 114 -1.23 -2.34 6.52
CA ALA A 114 -0.82 -3.72 6.74
C ALA A 114 0.37 -4.12 5.85
N HIS A 115 0.41 -3.68 4.59
CA HIS A 115 1.58 -3.88 3.74
C HIS A 115 2.85 -3.29 4.36
N LEU A 116 2.75 -2.13 4.98
CA LEU A 116 3.88 -1.49 5.67
C LEU A 116 4.27 -2.26 6.94
N THR A 117 3.31 -2.54 7.80
CA THR A 117 3.57 -3.17 9.12
C THR A 117 3.98 -4.63 9.04
N CYS A 118 3.61 -5.33 7.96
CA CYS A 118 4.05 -6.70 7.66
C CYS A 118 5.36 -6.74 6.89
N GLY A 119 5.97 -5.58 6.56
CA GLY A 119 7.23 -5.49 5.84
C GLY A 119 7.13 -5.89 4.36
N HIS A 120 5.93 -5.91 3.78
CA HIS A 120 5.74 -6.29 2.37
C HIS A 120 6.44 -5.31 1.43
N CYS A 121 6.31 -4.00 1.71
CA CYS A 121 6.98 -2.95 0.94
C CYS A 121 8.50 -3.06 1.04
N ASP A 122 9.03 -3.32 2.23
CA ASP A 122 10.46 -3.46 2.45
C ASP A 122 11.03 -4.68 1.72
N ARG A 123 10.34 -5.83 1.81
CA ARG A 123 10.75 -7.04 1.07
C ARG A 123 10.72 -6.82 -0.43
N LYS A 124 9.65 -6.19 -0.95
CA LYS A 124 9.52 -5.86 -2.38
C LYS A 124 10.66 -4.95 -2.83
N ALA A 125 10.95 -3.91 -2.09
CA ALA A 125 12.05 -2.99 -2.39
C ALA A 125 13.42 -3.68 -2.34
N LYS A 126 13.68 -4.50 -1.32
CA LYS A 126 14.90 -5.32 -1.22
C LYS A 126 15.06 -6.29 -2.39
N MET A 127 13.98 -6.97 -2.80
CA MET A 127 14.02 -7.86 -3.96
C MET A 127 14.38 -7.12 -5.24
N LEU A 128 13.80 -5.96 -5.47
CA LEU A 128 14.09 -5.15 -6.65
C LEU A 128 15.54 -4.64 -6.62
N HIS A 129 16.02 -4.22 -5.46
CA HIS A 129 17.41 -3.82 -5.26
C HIS A 129 18.39 -4.96 -5.61
N LEU A 130 18.09 -6.18 -5.20
CA LEU A 130 18.92 -7.34 -5.53
C LEU A 130 18.84 -7.75 -7.00
N ALA A 131 17.67 -7.64 -7.64
CA ALA A 131 17.45 -8.01 -9.04
C ALA A 131 18.17 -7.08 -10.03
N GLY A 132 18.38 -5.83 -9.69
CA GLY A 132 19.03 -4.82 -10.53
C GLY A 132 20.53 -4.64 -10.33
N GLY A 133 21.13 -5.38 -9.39
CA GLY A 133 22.51 -5.14 -8.97
C GLY A 133 22.64 -3.97 -7.98
N PHE A 134 23.53 -4.13 -7.02
CA PHE A 134 23.75 -3.21 -5.90
C PHE A 134 24.32 -1.85 -6.32
N GLY A 135 23.58 -1.00 -6.92
CA GLY A 135 24.13 0.31 -7.24
C GLY A 135 23.08 1.39 -7.40
N ASP A 136 22.14 1.20 -8.31
CA ASP A 136 21.46 2.37 -8.84
C ASP A 136 19.93 2.22 -8.99
N ILE A 137 19.29 1.28 -8.28
CA ILE A 137 17.89 0.95 -8.56
C ILE A 137 16.90 2.06 -8.17
N VAL A 138 17.22 2.85 -7.17
CA VAL A 138 16.38 4.01 -6.79
C VAL A 138 16.69 5.23 -7.66
N GLU A 139 17.75 5.19 -8.48
CA GLU A 139 18.16 6.31 -9.31
C GLU A 139 17.49 6.34 -10.69
N THR A 140 16.79 5.26 -11.10
CA THR A 140 16.11 5.25 -12.38
C THR A 140 14.59 5.17 -12.23
N GLY A 141 13.85 6.01 -12.96
CA GLY A 141 12.38 5.96 -12.99
C GLY A 141 11.81 4.58 -13.31
N ALA A 142 12.58 3.71 -13.99
CA ALA A 142 12.21 2.32 -14.25
C ALA A 142 12.05 1.49 -12.96
N SER A 143 12.88 1.73 -11.96
CA SER A 143 12.82 1.00 -10.68
C SER A 143 11.63 1.40 -9.85
N VAL A 144 11.28 2.68 -9.87
CA VAL A 144 10.07 3.18 -9.22
C VAL A 144 8.83 2.62 -9.93
N GLY A 145 8.84 2.60 -11.27
CA GLY A 145 7.79 1.96 -12.05
C GLY A 145 7.58 0.49 -11.67
N LEU A 146 8.66 -0.29 -11.47
CA LEU A 146 8.59 -1.66 -10.99
C LEU A 146 8.08 -1.76 -9.54
N MET A 147 8.43 -0.82 -8.66
CA MET A 147 7.87 -0.78 -7.31
C MET A 147 6.35 -0.55 -7.30
N LEU A 148 5.84 0.24 -8.24
CA LEU A 148 4.42 0.50 -8.39
C LEU A 148 3.66 -0.67 -9.03
N THR A 149 4.26 -1.31 -10.04
CA THR A 149 3.56 -2.28 -10.89
C THR A 149 3.82 -3.74 -10.55
N ALA A 150 4.93 -4.07 -9.85
CA ALA A 150 5.17 -5.44 -9.43
C ALA A 150 4.15 -5.85 -8.35
N PRO A 151 3.40 -6.95 -8.55
CA PRO A 151 2.39 -7.38 -7.59
C PRO A 151 3.03 -7.86 -6.29
N PHE A 152 2.32 -7.70 -5.19
CA PHE A 152 2.59 -8.45 -3.97
C PHE A 152 2.24 -9.93 -4.16
N GLY A 153 2.84 -10.79 -3.36
CA GLY A 153 2.47 -12.20 -3.37
C GLY A 153 1.07 -12.43 -2.80
N GLN A 154 0.34 -13.42 -3.29
CA GLN A 154 -1.01 -13.76 -2.80
C GLN A 154 -1.07 -13.93 -1.28
N GLY A 155 -0.02 -14.48 -0.67
CA GLY A 155 0.09 -14.59 0.79
C GLY A 155 0.22 -13.24 1.50
N ASP A 156 0.90 -12.27 0.87
CA ASP A 156 1.04 -10.91 1.39
C ASP A 156 -0.29 -10.16 1.35
N GLU A 157 -1.06 -10.35 0.25
CA GLU A 157 -2.40 -9.78 0.12
C GLU A 157 -3.36 -10.33 1.18
N TYR A 158 -3.31 -11.64 1.41
CA TYR A 158 -4.13 -12.29 2.44
C TYR A 158 -3.83 -11.74 3.83
N GLU A 159 -2.54 -11.55 4.12
CA GLU A 159 -2.09 -10.96 5.38
C GLU A 159 -2.52 -9.51 5.50
N ALA A 160 -2.40 -8.71 4.41
CA ALA A 160 -2.80 -7.32 4.36
C ALA A 160 -4.31 -7.15 4.53
N ASP A 161 -5.12 -7.96 3.87
CA ASP A 161 -6.58 -7.97 4.01
C ASP A 161 -7.03 -8.31 5.43
N SER A 162 -6.45 -9.36 6.01
CA SER A 162 -6.80 -9.80 7.35
C SER A 162 -6.43 -8.75 8.40
N LYS A 163 -5.21 -8.27 8.34
CA LYS A 163 -4.66 -7.32 9.30
C LYS A 163 -5.24 -5.92 9.12
N GLY A 164 -5.45 -5.49 7.88
CA GLY A 164 -6.08 -4.21 7.56
C GLY A 164 -7.52 -4.11 8.07
N ARG A 165 -8.31 -5.19 7.92
CA ARG A 165 -9.66 -5.27 8.53
C ARG A 165 -9.60 -5.21 10.05
N GLN A 166 -8.60 -5.84 10.67
CA GLN A 166 -8.43 -5.76 12.12
C GLN A 166 -8.11 -4.33 12.54
N TYR A 167 -7.21 -3.64 11.84
CA TYR A 167 -6.88 -2.24 12.11
C TYR A 167 -8.10 -1.30 12.04
N ALA A 168 -8.94 -1.47 11.03
CA ALA A 168 -10.17 -0.70 10.89
C ALA A 168 -11.14 -0.99 12.06
N LYS A 169 -11.34 -2.26 12.39
CA LYS A 169 -12.19 -2.72 13.49
C LYS A 169 -11.74 -2.16 14.84
N ASP A 170 -10.46 -2.22 15.16
CA ASP A 170 -9.90 -1.75 16.43
C ASP A 170 -10.03 -0.24 16.57
N ALA A 171 -10.04 0.48 15.46
CA ALA A 171 -10.36 1.90 15.38
C ALA A 171 -11.86 2.21 15.40
N GLY A 172 -12.74 1.20 15.51
CA GLY A 172 -14.19 1.37 15.58
C GLY A 172 -14.85 1.70 14.25
N TYR A 173 -14.25 1.26 13.14
CA TYR A 173 -14.86 1.27 11.79
C TYR A 173 -15.49 -0.08 11.47
N ASP A 174 -16.46 -0.09 10.55
CA ASP A 174 -17.13 -1.32 10.12
C ASP A 174 -16.21 -2.17 9.23
N PRO A 175 -15.77 -3.36 9.67
CA PRO A 175 -14.95 -4.26 8.86
C PRO A 175 -15.70 -4.84 7.65
N GLY A 176 -17.02 -4.75 7.62
CA GLY A 176 -17.88 -5.17 6.49
C GLY A 176 -17.83 -4.21 5.30
N ALA A 177 -17.30 -2.98 5.48
CA ALA A 177 -17.18 -1.99 4.41
C ALA A 177 -16.36 -2.51 3.20
N ALA A 178 -15.39 -3.40 3.44
CA ALA A 178 -14.62 -4.07 2.39
C ALA A 178 -15.51 -4.74 1.33
N VAL A 179 -16.52 -5.48 1.77
CA VAL A 179 -17.42 -6.22 0.89
C VAL A 179 -18.20 -5.27 -0.03
N GLU A 180 -18.64 -4.12 0.50
CA GLU A 180 -19.37 -3.12 -0.27
C GLU A 180 -18.49 -2.44 -1.32
N VAL A 181 -17.24 -2.14 -0.97
CA VAL A 181 -16.26 -1.57 -1.91
C VAL A 181 -15.98 -2.56 -3.04
N LEU A 182 -15.62 -3.80 -2.70
CA LEU A 182 -15.31 -4.84 -3.69
C LEU A 182 -16.50 -5.17 -4.60
N ARG A 183 -17.73 -5.18 -4.04
CA ARG A 183 -18.95 -5.41 -4.82
C ARG A 183 -19.18 -4.30 -5.85
N ARG A 184 -18.93 -3.04 -5.49
CA ARG A 184 -19.07 -1.92 -6.42
C ARG A 184 -18.01 -1.94 -7.51
N PHE A 185 -16.78 -2.29 -7.19
CA PHE A 185 -15.75 -2.50 -8.22
C PHE A 185 -16.18 -3.54 -9.26
N LYS A 186 -16.79 -4.65 -8.82
CA LYS A 186 -17.29 -5.70 -9.74
C LYS A 186 -18.50 -5.28 -10.57
N GLN A 187 -19.27 -4.28 -10.15
CA GLN A 187 -20.48 -3.83 -10.84
C GLN A 187 -20.27 -2.67 -11.80
N ASP A 188 -19.17 -1.95 -11.66
CA ASP A 188 -18.82 -0.81 -12.49
C ASP A 188 -17.79 -1.23 -13.55
N GLU A 189 -18.23 -1.30 -14.83
CA GLU A 189 -17.35 -1.71 -15.93
C GLU A 189 -16.12 -0.80 -16.08
N GLY A 190 -16.27 0.51 -15.78
CA GLY A 190 -15.15 1.46 -15.76
C GLY A 190 -14.21 1.25 -14.58
N ALA A 191 -14.75 0.86 -13.42
CA ALA A 191 -13.97 0.51 -12.25
C ALA A 191 -13.38 -0.90 -12.33
N TYR A 192 -13.87 -1.77 -13.24
CA TYR A 192 -13.32 -3.11 -13.43
C TYR A 192 -11.88 -3.05 -13.97
N ASP A 193 -11.60 -2.16 -14.91
CA ASP A 193 -10.24 -1.92 -15.39
C ASP A 193 -9.32 -1.37 -14.29
N ASP A 194 -9.84 -0.48 -13.43
CA ASP A 194 -9.13 0.04 -12.26
C ASP A 194 -8.92 -1.05 -11.22
N LEU A 195 -9.91 -1.91 -11.02
CA LEU A 195 -9.81 -3.10 -10.16
C LEU A 195 -8.75 -4.07 -10.70
N GLU A 196 -8.74 -4.32 -12.02
CA GLU A 196 -7.71 -5.17 -12.63
C GLU A 196 -6.30 -4.59 -12.45
N LYS A 197 -6.14 -3.27 -12.54
CA LYS A 197 -4.88 -2.59 -12.27
C LYS A 197 -4.49 -2.68 -10.80
N MET A 198 -5.44 -2.45 -9.89
CA MET A 198 -5.26 -2.64 -8.46
C MET A 198 -4.97 -4.11 -8.13
N PHE A 199 -5.63 -5.07 -8.80
CA PHE A 199 -5.33 -6.50 -8.69
C PHE A 199 -3.98 -6.91 -9.27
N ARG A 200 -3.43 -6.18 -10.24
CA ARG A 200 -2.07 -6.43 -10.71
C ARG A 200 -1.02 -6.04 -9.69
N SER A 201 -1.28 -4.97 -8.93
CA SER A 201 -0.44 -4.57 -7.79
C SER A 201 -0.80 -5.32 -6.50
N HIS A 202 -2.08 -5.72 -6.37
CA HIS A 202 -2.67 -6.39 -5.20
C HIS A 202 -3.60 -7.55 -5.63
N PRO A 203 -3.07 -8.72 -6.03
CA PRO A 203 -3.90 -9.85 -6.41
C PRO A 203 -4.66 -10.40 -5.19
N PHE A 204 -5.98 -10.14 -5.14
CA PHE A 204 -6.81 -10.63 -4.04
C PHE A 204 -6.82 -12.17 -3.98
N SER A 205 -6.79 -12.69 -2.77
CA SER A 205 -7.08 -14.08 -2.49
C SER A 205 -8.59 -14.34 -2.69
N GLU A 206 -8.93 -15.31 -3.54
CA GLU A 206 -10.28 -15.83 -3.67
C GLU A 206 -10.80 -16.45 -2.36
#